data_604b6a06778b0a83464f8136d3ff86fd
#
_entry.id   604b6a06778b0a83464f8136d3ff86fd
#
_cell.length_a   1.000
_cell.length_b   1.000
_cell.length_c   1.000
_cell.angle_alpha   90.00
_cell.angle_beta   90.00
_cell.angle_gamma   90.00
#
_symmetry.space_group_name_H-M   'P 1'
#
loop_
_entity.id
_entity.type
_entity.pdbx_description
1 polymer ?
#
loop_
_entity_poly.entity_id
_entity_poly.type
_entity_poly.pdbx_seq_one_letter_code
_entity_poly.pdbx_strand_id
1 'polypeptide(L)'
;MSTRQTTRAAFLAGMMGLGVVAIASPAHAARNADAETYVQANASAALRTLGDRSVNATTRRQQFDTLMARFADMPRIASFVLGRYGAQLRSDAALRAEWTRAFQDYSIAVYEDRLDRFSGAAIRVTDSVERTAGRDVIVTTEIAPRAGGRPTTVQWRLLRSGEAWKVVDVSLLIDGNQIWLAQQQQRDFLAALDRNNGDIRALMTDIRGLTASLRQRVLARS
;
A
#
# COMPACT_ATOMS: atom_id res chain seq x y z
N MET A 1 -56.48 -12.40 79.46
CA MET A 1 -57.12 -12.68 78.17
C MET A 1 -56.01 -12.82 77.17
N SER A 2 -55.92 -14.02 76.63
CA SER A 2 -54.84 -14.55 75.84
C SER A 2 -55.06 -14.29 74.32
N THR A 3 -54.09 -13.86 73.62
CA THR A 3 -54.10 -14.03 72.14
C THR A 3 -52.72 -14.42 71.72
N ARG A 4 -52.67 -15.63 71.11
CA ARG A 4 -51.50 -16.26 70.54
C ARG A 4 -51.24 -15.64 69.18
N GLN A 5 -50.00 -15.28 68.93
CA GLN A 5 -49.51 -14.97 67.57
C GLN A 5 -48.64 -16.14 67.04
N THR A 6 -49.06 -16.69 65.96
CA THR A 6 -48.38 -17.73 65.23
C THR A 6 -47.33 -17.14 64.27
N THR A 7 -46.11 -17.54 64.45
CA THR A 7 -44.96 -17.15 63.58
C THR A 7 -44.98 -18.02 62.31
N ARG A 8 -45.06 -17.38 61.15
CA ARG A 8 -44.81 -18.03 59.84
C ARG A 8 -43.39 -17.68 59.40
N ALA A 9 -42.55 -18.70 59.35
CA ALA A 9 -41.23 -18.62 58.75
C ALA A 9 -41.36 -18.66 57.25
N ALA A 10 -40.89 -17.64 56.55
CA ALA A 10 -40.75 -17.60 55.10
C ALA A 10 -39.33 -18.00 54.72
N PHE A 11 -39.17 -19.11 54.02
CA PHE A 11 -37.93 -19.53 53.41
C PHE A 11 -37.70 -18.72 52.14
N LEU A 12 -36.66 -17.87 52.12
CA LEU A 12 -36.15 -17.23 50.93
C LEU A 12 -35.04 -18.12 50.36
N ALA A 13 -35.38 -18.85 49.26
CA ALA A 13 -34.38 -19.54 48.43
C ALA A 13 -33.65 -18.51 47.58
N GLY A 14 -32.38 -18.25 47.92
CA GLY A 14 -31.49 -17.39 47.12
C GLY A 14 -31.05 -18.20 45.85
N MET A 15 -31.48 -17.74 44.70
CA MET A 15 -31.04 -18.23 43.40
C MET A 15 -29.76 -17.47 43.04
N MET A 16 -28.57 -18.09 43.23
CA MET A 16 -27.29 -17.60 42.74
C MET A 16 -27.28 -17.82 41.21
N GLY A 17 -27.54 -16.72 40.46
CA GLY A 17 -27.31 -16.68 39.05
C GLY A 17 -25.79 -16.58 38.76
N LEU A 18 -25.17 -17.68 38.28
CA LEU A 18 -23.83 -17.61 37.69
C LEU A 18 -23.93 -16.80 36.39
N GLY A 19 -23.56 -15.53 36.46
CA GLY A 19 -23.30 -14.69 35.29
C GLY A 19 -22.04 -15.20 34.57
N VAL A 20 -22.22 -15.90 33.45
CA VAL A 20 -21.11 -16.21 32.53
C VAL A 20 -20.70 -14.90 31.86
N VAL A 21 -19.64 -14.31 32.37
CA VAL A 21 -18.96 -13.18 31.67
C VAL A 21 -18.30 -13.79 30.44
N ALA A 22 -18.94 -13.67 29.29
CA ALA A 22 -18.31 -13.96 28.00
C ALA A 22 -17.17 -12.95 27.80
N ILE A 23 -15.93 -13.39 28.01
CA ILE A 23 -14.74 -12.63 27.64
C ILE A 23 -14.72 -12.63 26.11
N ALA A 24 -15.21 -11.55 25.48
CA ALA A 24 -15.06 -11.33 24.07
C ALA A 24 -13.55 -11.20 23.79
N SER A 25 -12.94 -12.25 23.24
CA SER A 25 -11.58 -12.16 22.70
C SER A 25 -11.58 -11.06 21.65
N PRO A 26 -10.56 -10.18 21.64
CA PRO A 26 -10.43 -9.18 20.56
C PRO A 26 -10.42 -9.97 19.24
N ALA A 27 -11.40 -9.69 18.39
CA ALA A 27 -11.44 -10.24 17.04
C ALA A 27 -10.18 -9.73 16.33
N HIS A 28 -9.16 -10.57 16.20
CA HIS A 28 -8.06 -10.30 15.30
C HIS A 28 -8.68 -10.12 13.91
N ALA A 29 -8.42 -8.98 13.27
CA ALA A 29 -8.84 -8.79 11.89
C ALA A 29 -8.34 -9.97 11.07
N ALA A 30 -9.27 -10.63 10.33
CA ALA A 30 -8.96 -11.84 9.59
C ALA A 30 -7.86 -11.55 8.55
N ARG A 31 -6.89 -12.45 8.47
CA ARG A 31 -5.86 -12.41 7.41
C ARG A 31 -6.50 -12.77 6.07
N ASN A 32 -5.99 -12.17 5.00
CA ASN A 32 -6.47 -12.41 3.65
C ASN A 32 -5.40 -13.16 2.83
N ALA A 33 -5.49 -14.47 2.77
CA ALA A 33 -4.52 -15.36 2.12
C ALA A 33 -4.36 -15.05 0.60
N ASP A 34 -5.43 -14.66 -0.09
CA ASP A 34 -5.39 -14.34 -1.51
C ASP A 34 -4.57 -13.06 -1.75
N ALA A 35 -4.80 -12.00 -0.94
CA ALA A 35 -4.05 -10.77 -1.01
C ALA A 35 -2.58 -10.98 -0.65
N GLU A 36 -2.30 -11.81 0.35
CA GLU A 36 -0.93 -12.19 0.75
C GLU A 36 -0.19 -12.91 -0.38
N THR A 37 -0.83 -13.90 -0.98
CA THR A 37 -0.27 -14.65 -2.13
C THR A 37 0.00 -13.73 -3.30
N TYR A 38 -0.94 -12.81 -3.58
CA TYR A 38 -0.79 -11.82 -4.65
C TYR A 38 0.42 -10.91 -4.43
N VAL A 39 0.59 -10.38 -3.20
CA VAL A 39 1.75 -9.52 -2.87
C VAL A 39 3.03 -10.33 -2.92
N GLN A 40 3.07 -11.52 -2.30
CA GLN A 40 4.26 -12.37 -2.27
C GLN A 40 4.77 -12.66 -3.69
N ALA A 41 3.89 -13.06 -4.59
CA ALA A 41 4.24 -13.42 -5.97
C ALA A 41 4.75 -12.21 -6.76
N ASN A 42 3.99 -11.11 -6.77
CA ASN A 42 4.30 -9.95 -7.61
C ASN A 42 5.47 -9.12 -7.07
N ALA A 43 5.57 -8.92 -5.75
CA ALA A 43 6.69 -8.19 -5.17
C ALA A 43 8.01 -8.99 -5.29
N SER A 44 7.97 -10.32 -5.12
CA SER A 44 9.12 -11.18 -5.42
C SER A 44 9.56 -11.09 -6.88
N ALA A 45 8.60 -11.07 -7.82
CA ALA A 45 8.89 -10.91 -9.25
C ALA A 45 9.53 -9.53 -9.53
N ALA A 46 9.02 -8.45 -8.90
CA ALA A 46 9.57 -7.11 -9.03
C ALA A 46 11.04 -7.03 -8.59
N LEU A 47 11.34 -7.57 -7.40
CA LEU A 47 12.71 -7.59 -6.87
C LEU A 47 13.66 -8.43 -7.73
N ARG A 48 13.19 -9.58 -8.25
CA ARG A 48 13.99 -10.40 -9.19
C ARG A 48 14.27 -9.65 -10.49
N THR A 49 13.23 -9.04 -11.10
CA THR A 49 13.37 -8.29 -12.34
C THR A 49 14.37 -7.14 -12.21
N LEU A 50 14.27 -6.36 -11.12
CA LEU A 50 15.21 -5.26 -10.87
C LEU A 50 16.64 -5.76 -10.59
N GLY A 51 16.77 -6.96 -10.01
CA GLY A 51 18.06 -7.60 -9.71
C GLY A 51 18.68 -8.37 -10.86
N ASP A 52 17.99 -8.56 -11.96
CA ASP A 52 18.48 -9.35 -13.08
C ASP A 52 19.54 -8.58 -13.87
N ARG A 53 20.80 -8.97 -13.67
CA ARG A 53 21.96 -8.42 -14.38
C ARG A 53 22.29 -9.18 -15.68
N SER A 54 21.53 -10.23 -16.01
CA SER A 54 21.71 -10.99 -17.26
C SER A 54 21.11 -10.25 -18.48
N VAL A 55 20.20 -9.31 -18.25
CA VAL A 55 19.60 -8.48 -19.29
C VAL A 55 20.07 -7.03 -19.18
N ASN A 56 20.06 -6.31 -20.32
CA ASN A 56 20.41 -4.89 -20.32
C ASN A 56 19.36 -4.03 -19.59
N ALA A 57 19.74 -2.81 -19.21
CA ALA A 57 18.89 -1.90 -18.44
C ALA A 57 17.55 -1.57 -19.13
N THR A 58 17.52 -1.48 -20.47
CA THR A 58 16.30 -1.19 -21.21
C THR A 58 15.31 -2.35 -21.13
N THR A 59 15.78 -3.57 -21.36
CA THR A 59 14.96 -4.79 -21.26
C THR A 59 14.44 -4.97 -19.83
N ARG A 60 15.29 -4.78 -18.82
CA ARG A 60 14.92 -4.86 -17.40
C ARG A 60 13.81 -3.86 -17.06
N ARG A 61 13.92 -2.61 -17.54
CA ARG A 61 12.88 -1.58 -17.36
C ARG A 61 11.57 -1.99 -18.03
N GLN A 62 11.58 -2.47 -19.25
CA GLN A 62 10.36 -2.91 -19.95
C GLN A 62 9.66 -4.06 -19.23
N GLN A 63 10.42 -5.02 -18.70
CA GLN A 63 9.88 -6.11 -17.90
C GLN A 63 9.26 -5.60 -16.60
N PHE A 64 9.93 -4.66 -15.93
CA PHE A 64 9.43 -4.05 -14.70
C PHE A 64 8.18 -3.20 -14.94
N ASP A 65 8.14 -2.42 -16.03
CA ASP A 65 6.97 -1.64 -16.45
C ASP A 65 5.75 -2.55 -16.68
N THR A 66 5.91 -3.63 -17.43
CA THR A 66 4.86 -4.62 -17.66
C THR A 66 4.35 -5.23 -16.35
N LEU A 67 5.25 -5.53 -15.43
CA LEU A 67 4.90 -6.08 -14.13
C LEU A 67 4.14 -5.05 -13.28
N MET A 68 4.58 -3.79 -13.25
CA MET A 68 3.93 -2.72 -12.50
C MET A 68 2.52 -2.41 -13.02
N ALA A 69 2.30 -2.41 -14.33
CA ALA A 69 0.98 -2.24 -14.95
C ALA A 69 -0.01 -3.35 -14.51
N ARG A 70 0.48 -4.57 -14.29
CA ARG A 70 -0.32 -5.69 -13.78
C ARG A 70 -0.52 -5.63 -12.27
N PHE A 71 0.51 -5.26 -11.51
CA PHE A 71 0.54 -5.30 -10.05
C PHE A 71 -0.18 -4.10 -9.41
N ALA A 72 0.02 -2.89 -9.93
CA ALA A 72 -0.54 -1.66 -9.38
C ALA A 72 -1.71 -1.12 -10.22
N ASP A 73 -2.63 -0.39 -9.57
CA ASP A 73 -3.66 0.40 -10.24
C ASP A 73 -3.10 1.79 -10.58
N MET A 74 -2.18 1.84 -11.55
CA MET A 74 -1.50 3.07 -11.93
C MET A 74 -2.45 4.21 -12.32
N PRO A 75 -3.54 3.99 -13.07
CA PRO A 75 -4.51 5.05 -13.37
C PRO A 75 -5.17 5.63 -12.11
N ARG A 76 -5.51 4.78 -11.13
CA ARG A 76 -6.09 5.22 -9.86
C ARG A 76 -5.08 6.02 -9.04
N ILE A 77 -3.85 5.53 -8.91
CA ILE A 77 -2.78 6.21 -8.17
C ILE A 77 -2.47 7.56 -8.83
N ALA A 78 -2.32 7.60 -10.16
CA ALA A 78 -2.08 8.83 -10.92
C ALA A 78 -3.18 9.88 -10.72
N SER A 79 -4.45 9.47 -10.66
CA SER A 79 -5.55 10.37 -10.37
C SER A 79 -5.53 10.84 -8.90
N PHE A 80 -5.23 9.93 -7.97
CA PHE A 80 -5.20 10.22 -6.54
C PHE A 80 -4.15 11.27 -6.17
N VAL A 81 -2.96 11.18 -6.71
CA VAL A 81 -1.85 12.08 -6.38
C VAL A 81 -2.07 13.53 -6.82
N LEU A 82 -3.01 13.79 -7.74
CA LEU A 82 -3.40 15.14 -8.12
C LEU A 82 -4.42 15.78 -7.15
N GLY A 83 -4.98 15.01 -6.22
CA GLY A 83 -5.96 15.50 -5.26
C GLY A 83 -7.11 16.26 -5.92
N ARG A 84 -7.37 17.50 -5.48
CA ARG A 84 -8.45 18.36 -6.04
C ARG A 84 -8.29 18.66 -7.53
N TYR A 85 -7.07 18.72 -8.03
CA TYR A 85 -6.78 19.00 -9.45
C TYR A 85 -7.08 17.81 -10.35
N GLY A 86 -7.19 16.59 -9.82
CA GLY A 86 -7.61 15.39 -10.55
C GLY A 86 -8.98 15.53 -11.22
N ALA A 87 -9.82 16.50 -10.80
CA ALA A 87 -11.07 16.81 -11.47
C ALA A 87 -10.88 17.19 -12.94
N GLN A 88 -9.78 17.84 -13.31
CA GLN A 88 -9.46 18.22 -14.69
C GLN A 88 -9.35 17.00 -15.62
N LEU A 89 -8.91 15.86 -15.10
CA LEU A 89 -8.77 14.63 -15.89
C LEU A 89 -10.12 14.02 -16.31
N ARG A 90 -11.23 14.40 -15.66
CA ARG A 90 -12.56 13.85 -16.00
C ARG A 90 -13.10 14.46 -17.30
N SER A 91 -12.79 15.72 -17.55
CA SER A 91 -13.23 16.47 -18.74
C SER A 91 -12.27 16.40 -19.90
N ASP A 92 -11.00 15.98 -19.69
CA ASP A 92 -9.97 15.91 -20.71
C ASP A 92 -9.34 14.51 -20.73
N ALA A 93 -9.80 13.68 -21.66
CA ALA A 93 -9.30 12.31 -21.84
C ALA A 93 -7.84 12.28 -22.35
N ALA A 94 -7.44 13.27 -23.13
CA ALA A 94 -6.06 13.36 -23.63
C ALA A 94 -5.11 13.73 -22.50
N LEU A 95 -5.45 14.73 -21.68
CA LEU A 95 -4.68 15.10 -20.49
C LEU A 95 -4.58 13.93 -19.51
N ARG A 96 -5.69 13.19 -19.30
CA ARG A 96 -5.69 12.00 -18.44
C ARG A 96 -4.70 10.94 -18.92
N ALA A 97 -4.72 10.63 -20.22
CA ALA A 97 -3.81 9.63 -20.80
C ALA A 97 -2.34 10.08 -20.71
N GLU A 98 -2.08 11.35 -21.02
CA GLU A 98 -0.74 11.94 -20.96
C GLU A 98 -0.19 11.96 -19.53
N TRP A 99 -1.01 12.41 -18.56
CA TRP A 99 -0.65 12.42 -17.15
C TRP A 99 -0.37 11.02 -16.62
N THR A 100 -1.27 10.06 -16.87
CA THR A 100 -1.11 8.68 -16.39
C THR A 100 0.22 8.09 -16.88
N ARG A 101 0.56 8.31 -18.15
CA ARG A 101 1.83 7.84 -18.72
C ARG A 101 3.04 8.51 -18.08
N ALA A 102 3.02 9.85 -17.95
CA ALA A 102 4.13 10.60 -17.34
C ALA A 102 4.33 10.20 -15.87
N PHE A 103 3.24 10.02 -15.12
CA PHE A 103 3.29 9.56 -13.73
C PHE A 103 3.80 8.13 -13.61
N GLN A 104 3.39 7.23 -14.49
CA GLN A 104 3.88 5.84 -14.53
C GLN A 104 5.39 5.80 -14.79
N ASP A 105 5.86 6.52 -15.81
CA ASP A 105 7.28 6.64 -16.13
C ASP A 105 8.12 7.19 -14.97
N TYR A 106 7.60 8.20 -14.28
CA TYR A 106 8.22 8.77 -13.08
C TYR A 106 8.26 7.75 -11.94
N SER A 107 7.14 7.08 -11.66
CA SER A 107 7.06 6.09 -10.58
C SER A 107 8.03 4.94 -10.79
N ILE A 108 8.14 4.44 -12.02
CA ILE A 108 9.09 3.38 -12.38
C ILE A 108 10.52 3.84 -12.14
N ALA A 109 10.90 5.04 -12.59
CA ALA A 109 12.24 5.58 -12.36
C ALA A 109 12.56 5.76 -10.87
N VAL A 110 11.59 6.18 -10.05
CA VAL A 110 11.73 6.27 -8.59
C VAL A 110 11.95 4.88 -7.97
N TYR A 111 11.19 3.87 -8.42
CA TYR A 111 11.37 2.51 -7.91
C TYR A 111 12.68 1.88 -8.36
N GLU A 112 13.09 2.06 -9.61
CA GLU A 112 14.41 1.61 -10.12
C GLU A 112 15.54 2.21 -9.26
N ASP A 113 15.51 3.52 -9.00
CA ASP A 113 16.52 4.21 -8.21
C ASP A 113 16.55 3.74 -6.74
N ARG A 114 15.39 3.54 -6.12
CA ARG A 114 15.27 3.20 -4.69
C ARG A 114 15.45 1.71 -4.41
N LEU A 115 14.99 0.84 -5.30
CA LEU A 115 14.97 -0.60 -5.09
C LEU A 115 16.26 -1.28 -5.57
N ASP A 116 17.17 -0.58 -6.25
CA ASP A 116 18.46 -1.15 -6.67
C ASP A 116 19.23 -1.76 -5.47
N ARG A 117 19.20 -1.12 -4.30
CA ARG A 117 19.78 -1.64 -3.05
C ARG A 117 19.13 -2.94 -2.54
N PHE A 118 17.91 -3.25 -2.97
CA PHE A 118 17.19 -4.48 -2.63
C PHE A 118 17.24 -5.53 -3.75
N SER A 119 18.07 -5.28 -4.76
CA SER A 119 18.30 -6.21 -5.87
C SER A 119 18.65 -7.61 -5.37
N GLY A 120 17.84 -8.60 -5.71
CA GLY A 120 17.99 -9.98 -5.23
C GLY A 120 17.66 -10.20 -3.75
N ALA A 121 17.05 -9.22 -3.07
CA ALA A 121 16.57 -9.37 -1.70
C ALA A 121 15.44 -10.39 -1.61
N ALA A 122 15.36 -11.09 -0.48
CA ALA A 122 14.21 -11.94 -0.15
C ALA A 122 13.08 -11.08 0.42
N ILE A 123 11.85 -11.35 -0.01
CA ILE A 123 10.64 -10.76 0.57
C ILE A 123 9.81 -11.85 1.21
N ARG A 124 9.23 -11.56 2.37
CA ARG A 124 8.37 -12.46 3.12
C ARG A 124 7.14 -11.70 3.61
N VAL A 125 5.95 -12.23 3.31
CA VAL A 125 4.73 -11.76 3.94
C VAL A 125 4.72 -12.16 5.41
N THR A 126 4.44 -11.21 6.29
CA THR A 126 4.39 -11.43 7.74
C THR A 126 2.97 -11.36 8.28
N ASP A 127 2.13 -10.50 7.69
CA ASP A 127 0.76 -10.29 8.16
C ASP A 127 -0.12 -9.68 7.07
N SER A 128 -1.45 -9.71 7.29
CA SER A 128 -2.41 -8.90 6.56
C SER A 128 -3.59 -8.51 7.44
N VAL A 129 -4.19 -7.35 7.14
CA VAL A 129 -5.35 -6.81 7.85
C VAL A 129 -6.41 -6.38 6.83
N GLU A 130 -7.59 -6.94 6.90
CA GLU A 130 -8.72 -6.47 6.13
C GLU A 130 -9.28 -5.18 6.74
N ARG A 131 -9.25 -4.08 5.98
CA ARG A 131 -9.91 -2.81 6.32
C ARG A 131 -11.38 -2.83 5.92
N THR A 132 -11.67 -3.51 4.83
CA THR A 132 -13.02 -3.84 4.38
C THR A 132 -12.98 -5.26 3.84
N ALA A 133 -13.81 -6.13 4.40
CA ALA A 133 -13.82 -7.55 4.10
C ALA A 133 -13.82 -7.84 2.59
N GLY A 134 -12.83 -8.58 2.12
CA GLY A 134 -12.65 -8.99 0.73
C GLY A 134 -12.43 -7.86 -0.28
N ARG A 135 -12.24 -6.59 0.14
CA ARG A 135 -12.17 -5.44 -0.77
C ARG A 135 -11.00 -4.48 -0.56
N ASP A 136 -10.57 -4.24 0.68
CA ASP A 136 -9.48 -3.32 1.05
C ASP A 136 -8.62 -4.02 2.11
N VAL A 137 -7.39 -4.34 1.74
CA VAL A 137 -6.46 -5.13 2.57
C VAL A 137 -5.12 -4.41 2.64
N ILE A 138 -4.51 -4.40 3.82
CA ILE A 138 -3.11 -4.06 3.99
C ILE A 138 -2.35 -5.36 4.21
N VAL A 139 -1.39 -5.65 3.34
CA VAL A 139 -0.44 -6.77 3.50
C VAL A 139 0.89 -6.21 4.00
N THR A 140 1.43 -6.80 5.04
CA THR A 140 2.74 -6.44 5.61
C THR A 140 3.79 -7.45 5.17
N THR A 141 4.92 -6.95 4.70
CA THR A 141 6.07 -7.75 4.30
C THR A 141 7.35 -7.26 4.95
N GLU A 142 8.32 -8.15 5.07
CA GLU A 142 9.72 -7.83 5.37
C GLU A 142 10.58 -8.11 4.16
N ILE A 143 11.42 -7.15 3.80
CA ILE A 143 12.43 -7.28 2.75
C ILE A 143 13.80 -7.37 3.42
N ALA A 144 14.45 -8.53 3.31
CA ALA A 144 15.78 -8.77 3.86
C ALA A 144 16.83 -8.50 2.76
N PRO A 145 17.75 -7.53 2.97
CA PRO A 145 18.81 -7.24 2.01
C PRO A 145 19.72 -8.46 1.81
N ARG A 146 20.15 -8.72 0.56
CA ARG A 146 21.04 -9.85 0.23
C ARG A 146 22.40 -9.75 0.91
N ALA A 147 22.93 -8.54 1.09
CA ALA A 147 24.23 -8.29 1.71
C ALA A 147 24.19 -8.35 3.26
N GLY A 148 23.08 -8.76 3.85
CA GLY A 148 22.85 -8.65 5.29
C GLY A 148 22.37 -7.26 5.70
N GLY A 149 21.89 -7.13 6.93
CA GLY A 149 21.36 -5.90 7.47
C GLY A 149 19.94 -6.10 8.06
N ARG A 150 19.39 -5.04 8.61
CA ARG A 150 18.04 -5.10 9.19
C ARG A 150 17.00 -5.20 8.08
N PRO A 151 16.04 -6.14 8.19
CA PRO A 151 14.91 -6.18 7.28
C PRO A 151 14.14 -4.85 7.29
N THR A 152 13.61 -4.47 6.13
CA THR A 152 12.76 -3.30 5.97
C THR A 152 11.31 -3.76 5.92
N THR A 153 10.48 -3.21 6.80
CA THR A 153 9.05 -3.45 6.78
C THR A 153 8.39 -2.61 5.69
N VAL A 154 7.61 -3.25 4.85
CA VAL A 154 6.83 -2.61 3.77
C VAL A 154 5.38 -3.04 3.90
N GLN A 155 4.47 -2.07 3.84
CA GLN A 155 3.04 -2.37 3.77
C GLN A 155 2.49 -2.02 2.40
N TRP A 156 1.64 -2.90 1.90
CA TRP A 156 1.00 -2.81 0.59
C TRP A 156 -0.50 -2.67 0.81
N ARG A 157 -1.07 -1.55 0.40
CA ARG A 157 -2.52 -1.41 0.39
C ARG A 157 -3.07 -1.88 -0.94
N LEU A 158 -3.98 -2.84 -0.87
CA LEU A 158 -4.63 -3.42 -2.03
C LEU A 158 -6.12 -3.11 -2.02
N LEU A 159 -6.64 -2.85 -3.20
CA LEU A 159 -8.08 -2.83 -3.44
C LEU A 159 -8.44 -3.92 -4.43
N ARG A 160 -9.61 -4.53 -4.24
CA ARG A 160 -10.17 -5.46 -5.21
C ARG A 160 -10.85 -4.68 -6.33
N SER A 161 -10.48 -4.96 -7.58
CA SER A 161 -11.05 -4.39 -8.79
C SER A 161 -11.58 -5.55 -9.65
N GLY A 162 -12.90 -5.76 -9.63
CA GLY A 162 -13.49 -7.01 -10.13
C GLY A 162 -12.96 -8.22 -9.34
N GLU A 163 -12.44 -9.20 -10.04
CA GLU A 163 -11.85 -10.41 -9.45
C GLU A 163 -10.37 -10.26 -9.06
N ALA A 164 -9.71 -9.18 -9.47
CA ALA A 164 -8.27 -9.00 -9.27
C ALA A 164 -7.95 -8.05 -8.12
N TRP A 165 -6.91 -8.38 -7.36
CA TRP A 165 -6.25 -7.44 -6.46
C TRP A 165 -5.37 -6.46 -7.25
N LYS A 166 -5.30 -5.20 -6.77
CA LYS A 166 -4.38 -4.17 -7.28
C LYS A 166 -3.80 -3.39 -6.12
N VAL A 167 -2.49 -3.17 -6.14
CA VAL A 167 -1.83 -2.25 -5.20
C VAL A 167 -2.23 -0.82 -5.55
N VAL A 168 -2.64 -0.07 -4.54
CA VAL A 168 -3.03 1.35 -4.67
C VAL A 168 -2.16 2.29 -3.83
N ASP A 169 -1.40 1.76 -2.88
CA ASP A 169 -0.40 2.52 -2.14
C ASP A 169 0.60 1.56 -1.48
N VAL A 170 1.79 2.07 -1.22
CA VAL A 170 2.85 1.34 -0.53
C VAL A 170 3.39 2.22 0.59
N SER A 171 3.61 1.66 1.78
CA SER A 171 4.27 2.39 2.85
C SER A 171 5.61 1.75 3.22
N LEU A 172 6.50 2.62 3.65
CA LEU A 172 7.80 2.27 4.21
C LEU A 172 7.87 2.76 5.65
N LEU A 173 8.49 1.97 6.53
CA LEU A 173 8.84 2.42 7.86
C LEU A 173 10.23 3.09 7.78
N ILE A 174 10.26 4.43 7.94
CA ILE A 174 11.48 5.23 7.88
C ILE A 174 11.62 5.94 9.23
N ASP A 175 12.70 5.67 9.96
CA ASP A 175 12.98 6.26 11.27
C ASP A 175 11.80 6.16 12.27
N GLY A 176 11.12 5.00 12.27
CA GLY A 176 9.96 4.75 13.11
C GLY A 176 8.64 5.36 12.59
N ASN A 177 8.66 6.12 11.51
CA ASN A 177 7.49 6.73 10.90
C ASN A 177 7.02 5.93 9.67
N GLN A 178 5.73 5.63 9.63
CA GLN A 178 5.11 5.00 8.49
C GLN A 178 4.76 6.03 7.42
N ILE A 179 5.39 5.95 6.25
CA ILE A 179 5.20 6.89 5.15
C ILE A 179 4.51 6.17 3.99
N TRP A 180 3.27 6.54 3.71
CA TRP A 180 2.50 6.12 2.55
C TRP A 180 2.91 6.93 1.33
N LEU A 181 3.46 6.26 0.31
CA LEU A 181 4.14 6.93 -0.82
C LEU A 181 3.18 7.74 -1.70
N ALA A 182 2.01 7.20 -2.04
CA ALA A 182 1.04 7.94 -2.84
C ALA A 182 0.49 9.16 -2.08
N GLN A 183 0.29 9.06 -0.77
CA GLN A 183 -0.12 10.19 0.06
C GLN A 183 0.98 11.24 0.17
N GLN A 184 2.24 10.85 0.27
CA GLN A 184 3.36 11.79 0.27
C GLN A 184 3.45 12.50 -1.08
N GLN A 185 3.40 11.75 -2.19
CA GLN A 185 3.41 12.32 -3.54
C GLN A 185 2.24 13.28 -3.75
N GLN A 186 1.05 12.96 -3.23
CA GLN A 186 -0.09 13.88 -3.31
C GLN A 186 0.22 15.22 -2.63
N ARG A 187 0.80 15.22 -1.43
CA ARG A 187 1.18 16.46 -0.73
C ARG A 187 2.18 17.27 -1.55
N ASP A 188 3.21 16.61 -2.08
CA ASP A 188 4.27 17.24 -2.85
C ASP A 188 3.74 17.84 -4.16
N PHE A 189 2.88 17.09 -4.87
CA PHE A 189 2.28 17.55 -6.13
C PHE A 189 1.25 18.64 -5.92
N LEU A 190 0.45 18.58 -4.85
CA LEU A 190 -0.47 19.67 -4.52
C LEU A 190 0.29 20.97 -4.25
N ALA A 191 1.39 20.91 -3.51
CA ALA A 191 2.23 22.09 -3.27
C ALA A 191 2.84 22.64 -4.57
N ALA A 192 3.23 21.80 -5.53
CA ALA A 192 3.71 22.23 -6.84
C ALA A 192 2.60 22.82 -7.70
N LEU A 193 1.43 22.19 -7.76
CA LEU A 193 0.27 22.66 -8.50
C LEU A 193 -0.25 23.99 -7.96
N ASP A 194 -0.28 24.18 -6.64
CA ASP A 194 -0.69 25.45 -6.03
C ASP A 194 0.22 26.62 -6.44
N ARG A 195 1.53 26.37 -6.54
CA ARG A 195 2.47 27.38 -7.05
C ARG A 195 2.32 27.70 -8.54
N ASN A 196 1.79 26.73 -9.32
CA ASN A 196 1.64 26.84 -10.78
C ASN A 196 0.18 27.01 -11.21
N ASN A 197 -0.67 27.60 -10.38
CA ASN A 197 -2.10 27.85 -10.67
C ASN A 197 -2.88 26.59 -11.11
N GLY A 198 -2.49 25.42 -10.65
CA GLY A 198 -3.13 24.16 -10.96
C GLY A 198 -2.79 23.58 -12.34
N ASP A 199 -1.72 24.06 -12.98
CA ASP A 199 -1.30 23.56 -14.30
C ASP A 199 -0.65 22.17 -14.20
N ILE A 200 -1.42 21.15 -14.60
CA ILE A 200 -0.94 19.76 -14.63
C ILE A 200 0.16 19.57 -15.69
N ARG A 201 0.15 20.34 -16.79
CA ARG A 201 1.18 20.23 -17.82
C ARG A 201 2.53 20.75 -17.34
N ALA A 202 2.55 21.82 -16.54
CA ALA A 202 3.75 22.30 -15.88
C ALA A 202 4.30 21.20 -14.92
N LEU A 203 3.45 20.60 -14.09
CA LEU A 203 3.86 19.50 -13.22
C LEU A 203 4.41 18.29 -14.02
N MET A 204 3.80 17.96 -15.19
CA MET A 204 4.33 16.90 -16.06
C MET A 204 5.74 17.23 -16.58
N THR A 205 6.02 18.47 -16.87
CA THR A 205 7.37 18.90 -17.29
C THR A 205 8.37 18.66 -16.16
N ASP A 206 8.02 19.05 -14.93
CA ASP A 206 8.87 18.85 -13.76
C ASP A 206 9.16 17.36 -13.50
N ILE A 207 8.14 16.50 -13.49
CA ILE A 207 8.35 15.07 -13.23
C ILE A 207 9.08 14.37 -14.38
N ARG A 208 8.97 14.83 -15.64
CA ARG A 208 9.76 14.31 -16.76
C ARG A 208 11.25 14.64 -16.58
N GLY A 209 11.56 15.85 -16.11
CA GLY A 209 12.94 16.25 -15.76
C GLY A 209 13.51 15.39 -14.64
N LEU A 210 12.74 15.17 -13.57
CA LEU A 210 13.11 14.27 -12.47
C LEU A 210 13.30 12.82 -12.96
N THR A 211 12.42 12.33 -13.84
CA THR A 211 12.52 10.99 -14.44
C THR A 211 13.84 10.82 -15.19
N ALA A 212 14.21 11.81 -16.02
CA ALA A 212 15.48 11.79 -16.75
C ALA A 212 16.67 11.73 -15.80
N SER A 213 16.68 12.55 -14.75
CA SER A 213 17.75 12.60 -13.74
C SER A 213 17.87 11.27 -12.98
N LEU A 214 16.73 10.66 -12.59
CA LEU A 214 16.68 9.35 -11.91
C LEU A 214 17.28 8.26 -12.81
N ARG A 215 16.89 8.22 -14.07
CA ARG A 215 17.40 7.25 -15.06
C ARG A 215 18.90 7.37 -15.27
N GLN A 216 19.42 8.60 -15.33
CA GLN A 216 20.87 8.83 -15.43
C GLN A 216 21.61 8.28 -14.21
N ARG A 217 21.08 8.48 -13.00
CA ARG A 217 21.69 7.91 -11.78
C ARG A 217 21.70 6.38 -11.76
N VAL A 218 20.64 5.74 -12.24
CA VAL A 218 20.57 4.28 -12.35
C VAL A 218 21.62 3.77 -13.35
N LEU A 219 21.73 4.41 -14.52
CA LEU A 219 22.74 4.04 -15.54
C LEU A 219 24.18 4.21 -15.03
N ALA A 220 24.46 5.26 -14.24
CA ALA A 220 25.79 5.50 -13.68
C ALA A 220 26.23 4.46 -12.63
N ARG A 221 25.28 3.63 -12.12
CA ARG A 221 25.55 2.56 -11.13
C ARG A 221 25.52 1.15 -11.75
N SER A 222 25.10 1.03 -13.01
CA SER A 222 24.99 -0.23 -13.75
C SER A 222 26.28 -0.60 -14.44
#